data_f53fca72fd33b922aad5d8b30c3e0dbf
#
_entry.id   f53fca72fd33b922aad5d8b30c3e0dbf
#
_cell.length_a   1.000
_cell.length_b   1.000
_cell.length_c   1.000
_cell.angle_alpha   90.00
_cell.angle_beta   90.00
_cell.angle_gamma   90.00
#
_symmetry.space_group_name_H-M   'P 1'
#
loop_
_entity.id
_entity.type
_entity.pdbx_description
1 polymer ?
#
loop_
_entity_poly.entity_id
_entity_poly.type
_entity_poly.pdbx_seq_one_letter_code
_entity_poly.pdbx_strand_id
1 'polypeptide(L)'
;MPKKLGLPVVEVSGKPFDMGRQAGKKCSVRARAYRKAMAESIKYSTGADWDKAVSRAKLYLPYAQDFYPDFIEEIRGYAEGAKIPFDEVFSLCCHELLSGQSFKGCTDIVVSGDVTEDGSVLAGHNEDWDAGCLGSVVLLHAKPKRKPEFVCTSYAGLVPSTGMNSAGISLTGNALNPNDTRVGTPKLFAVRKVFEAKRIGEAIEYALPEDRASSYNNICTDRNGEIYSIEGSATDCARLYAQDGYLVHTNHYTAGKMSGFEEFPYGISGSVVRYNRAMRLIRKQLGQVSLDSMKAIFRDHVNRPDSLCRHPDTRLHRLDRSETIFSVIFDLGRLEAHVCKGNPCKGGYETFHLGKK
;
A
#
# COMPACT_ATOMS: atom_id res chain seq x y z
N MET A 1 -27.70 -12.90 7.44
CA MET A 1 -26.83 -11.89 6.76
C MET A 1 -25.50 -11.90 7.47
N PRO A 2 -24.34 -12.09 6.78
CA PRO A 2 -23.05 -11.97 7.44
C PRO A 2 -22.90 -10.56 8.00
N LYS A 3 -22.42 -10.45 9.27
CA LYS A 3 -22.13 -9.16 9.91
C LYS A 3 -21.17 -8.39 9.00
N LYS A 4 -21.56 -7.14 8.60
CA LYS A 4 -20.62 -6.21 7.95
C LYS A 4 -19.40 -6.08 8.87
N LEU A 5 -18.23 -6.42 8.36
CA LEU A 5 -16.96 -6.17 9.05
C LEU A 5 -16.69 -4.66 8.90
N GLY A 6 -17.12 -3.86 9.87
CA GLY A 6 -16.85 -2.43 9.90
C GLY A 6 -15.35 -2.13 9.81
N LEU A 7 -14.94 -1.17 9.01
CA LEU A 7 -13.56 -0.70 8.95
C LEU A 7 -13.28 0.23 10.14
N PRO A 8 -12.32 -0.11 11.04
CA PRO A 8 -11.96 0.80 12.13
C PRO A 8 -11.28 2.05 11.58
N VAL A 9 -11.77 3.23 11.93
CA VAL A 9 -11.14 4.52 11.62
C VAL A 9 -10.29 4.95 12.82
N VAL A 10 -9.04 5.32 12.55
CA VAL A 10 -8.09 5.80 13.56
C VAL A 10 -7.72 7.23 13.24
N GLU A 11 -8.32 8.17 13.97
CA GLU A 11 -8.05 9.60 13.82
C GLU A 11 -6.87 10.02 14.70
N VAL A 12 -5.92 10.76 14.12
CA VAL A 12 -4.75 11.31 14.82
C VAL A 12 -4.47 12.74 14.35
N SER A 13 -3.88 13.56 15.22
CA SER A 13 -3.58 14.95 14.87
C SER A 13 -2.40 15.51 15.67
N GLY A 14 -1.75 16.53 15.14
CA GLY A 14 -0.71 17.27 15.83
C GLY A 14 0.67 17.12 15.23
N LYS A 15 1.70 17.15 16.09
CA LYS A 15 3.10 16.89 15.69
C LYS A 15 3.31 15.38 15.44
N PRO A 16 4.36 14.98 14.71
CA PRO A 16 4.63 13.56 14.39
C PRO A 16 4.59 12.64 15.61
N PHE A 17 5.34 12.96 16.66
CA PHE A 17 5.35 12.18 17.91
C PHE A 17 3.94 12.02 18.54
N ASP A 18 3.17 13.11 18.59
CA ASP A 18 1.82 13.09 19.17
C ASP A 18 0.86 12.24 18.35
N MET A 19 0.94 12.30 17.02
CA MET A 19 0.14 11.46 16.12
C MET A 19 0.49 9.98 16.31
N GLY A 20 1.76 9.65 16.34
CA GLY A 20 2.22 8.30 16.61
C GLY A 20 1.71 7.78 17.94
N ARG A 21 1.82 8.56 19.02
CA ARG A 21 1.36 8.19 20.36
C ARG A 21 -0.14 7.93 20.41
N GLN A 22 -0.93 8.75 19.73
CA GLN A 22 -2.38 8.55 19.60
C GLN A 22 -2.69 7.25 18.83
N ALA A 23 -2.04 7.01 17.71
CA ALA A 23 -2.21 5.79 16.90
C ALA A 23 -1.81 4.54 17.70
N GLY A 24 -0.64 4.56 18.34
CA GLY A 24 -0.14 3.46 19.17
C GLY A 24 -1.08 3.11 20.31
N LYS A 25 -1.62 4.12 21.01
CA LYS A 25 -2.60 3.91 22.09
C LYS A 25 -3.90 3.29 21.56
N LYS A 26 -4.42 3.77 20.42
CA LYS A 26 -5.67 3.27 19.82
C LYS A 26 -5.51 1.87 19.20
N CYS A 27 -4.32 1.55 18.71
CA CYS A 27 -4.05 0.33 17.95
C CYS A 27 -3.19 -0.71 18.70
N SER A 28 -2.92 -0.54 20.00
CA SER A 28 -1.96 -1.38 20.76
C SER A 28 -2.22 -2.90 20.65
N VAL A 29 -3.47 -3.33 20.64
CA VAL A 29 -3.84 -4.75 20.46
C VAL A 29 -3.55 -5.21 19.03
N ARG A 30 -3.92 -4.39 18.03
CA ARG A 30 -3.66 -4.66 16.61
C ARG A 30 -2.17 -4.69 16.29
N ALA A 31 -1.39 -3.80 16.93
CA ALA A 31 0.06 -3.75 16.79
C ALA A 31 0.73 -5.07 17.26
N ARG A 32 0.32 -5.59 18.39
CA ARG A 32 0.83 -6.90 18.88
C ARG A 32 0.44 -8.06 17.98
N ALA A 33 -0.80 -8.04 17.44
CA ALA A 33 -1.26 -9.07 16.50
C ALA A 33 -0.48 -8.98 15.18
N TYR A 34 -0.26 -7.77 14.64
CA TYR A 34 0.52 -7.56 13.43
C TYR A 34 1.98 -7.96 13.62
N ARG A 35 2.61 -7.54 14.74
CA ARG A 35 3.97 -7.98 15.10
C ARG A 35 4.10 -9.51 15.14
N LYS A 36 3.12 -10.20 15.75
CA LYS A 36 3.12 -11.67 15.78
C LYS A 36 3.05 -12.27 14.37
N ALA A 37 2.15 -11.78 13.53
CA ALA A 37 2.03 -12.24 12.15
C ALA A 37 3.31 -12.00 11.35
N MET A 38 3.95 -10.83 11.51
CA MET A 38 5.22 -10.50 10.86
C MET A 38 6.35 -11.42 11.34
N ALA A 39 6.47 -11.67 12.65
CA ALA A 39 7.47 -12.56 13.20
C ALA A 39 7.32 -14.01 12.67
N GLU A 40 6.08 -14.51 12.60
CA GLU A 40 5.79 -15.83 12.03
C GLU A 40 6.13 -15.89 10.53
N SER A 41 5.78 -14.85 9.77
CA SER A 41 6.09 -14.75 8.34
C SER A 41 7.60 -14.70 8.08
N ILE A 42 8.35 -13.89 8.82
CA ILE A 42 9.82 -13.80 8.69
C ILE A 42 10.46 -15.15 9.04
N LYS A 43 10.06 -15.77 10.13
CA LYS A 43 10.59 -17.09 10.52
C LYS A 43 10.31 -18.16 9.46
N TYR A 44 9.12 -18.15 8.88
CA TYR A 44 8.73 -19.10 7.85
C TYR A 44 9.54 -18.91 6.55
N SER A 45 9.71 -17.67 6.10
CA SER A 45 10.36 -17.37 4.82
C SER A 45 11.89 -17.39 4.87
N THR A 46 12.47 -16.94 6.00
CA THR A 46 13.92 -16.72 6.10
C THR A 46 14.60 -17.62 7.13
N GLY A 47 13.85 -18.32 7.98
CA GLY A 47 14.36 -19.06 9.13
C GLY A 47 14.80 -18.16 10.31
N ALA A 48 14.77 -16.84 10.17
CA ALA A 48 15.24 -15.90 11.20
C ALA A 48 14.18 -15.69 12.30
N ASP A 49 14.62 -15.72 13.55
CA ASP A 49 13.79 -15.30 14.67
C ASP A 49 13.59 -13.77 14.69
N TRP A 50 12.58 -13.33 15.43
CA TRP A 50 12.21 -11.91 15.52
C TRP A 50 13.36 -11.02 16.02
N ASP A 51 14.11 -11.46 17.02
CA ASP A 51 15.24 -10.68 17.58
C ASP A 51 16.36 -10.47 16.53
N LYS A 52 16.58 -11.45 15.67
CA LYS A 52 17.52 -11.34 14.55
C LYS A 52 16.99 -10.38 13.49
N ALA A 53 15.69 -10.40 13.21
CA ALA A 53 15.04 -9.45 12.31
C ALA A 53 15.14 -8.02 12.84
N VAL A 54 14.87 -7.80 14.13
CA VAL A 54 15.01 -6.51 14.81
C VAL A 54 16.45 -6.00 14.75
N SER A 55 17.43 -6.88 15.00
CA SER A 55 18.85 -6.52 14.89
C SER A 55 19.23 -6.11 13.48
N ARG A 56 18.69 -6.78 12.45
CA ARG A 56 18.90 -6.43 11.04
C ARG A 56 18.22 -5.10 10.69
N ALA A 57 17.01 -4.84 11.21
CA ALA A 57 16.29 -3.60 10.98
C ALA A 57 17.09 -2.36 11.41
N LYS A 58 17.90 -2.45 12.48
CA LYS A 58 18.73 -1.34 12.96
C LYS A 58 19.70 -0.79 11.91
N LEU A 59 20.12 -1.62 10.95
CA LEU A 59 21.00 -1.19 9.86
C LEU A 59 20.35 -0.16 8.94
N TYR A 60 19.02 -0.15 8.85
CA TYR A 60 18.24 0.79 8.03
C TYR A 60 17.97 2.11 8.73
N LEU A 61 18.09 2.16 10.07
CA LEU A 61 17.68 3.32 10.88
C LEU A 61 18.43 4.63 10.50
N PRO A 62 19.75 4.66 10.25
CA PRO A 62 20.43 5.88 9.85
C PRO A 62 19.85 6.49 8.56
N TYR A 63 19.63 5.67 7.54
CA TYR A 63 19.04 6.10 6.26
C TYR A 63 17.59 6.57 6.41
N ALA A 64 16.81 5.86 7.21
CA ALA A 64 15.43 6.23 7.51
C ALA A 64 15.35 7.58 8.23
N GLN A 65 16.25 7.81 9.18
CA GLN A 65 16.32 9.04 9.97
C GLN A 65 16.79 10.24 9.13
N ASP A 66 17.74 10.04 8.22
CA ASP A 66 18.21 11.07 7.31
C ASP A 66 17.11 11.47 6.30
N PHE A 67 16.49 10.48 5.68
CA PHE A 67 15.45 10.73 4.68
C PHE A 67 14.17 11.34 5.25
N TYR A 68 13.70 10.84 6.42
CA TYR A 68 12.41 11.26 6.94
C TYR A 68 12.37 11.24 8.48
N PRO A 69 13.02 12.20 9.14
CA PRO A 69 13.10 12.27 10.61
C PRO A 69 11.72 12.39 11.29
N ASP A 70 10.76 13.07 10.65
CA ASP A 70 9.40 13.20 11.20
C ASP A 70 8.69 11.86 11.34
N PHE A 71 8.89 10.92 10.41
CA PHE A 71 8.30 9.60 10.54
C PHE A 71 8.98 8.76 11.63
N ILE A 72 10.28 8.97 11.87
CA ILE A 72 10.96 8.37 13.03
C ILE A 72 10.34 8.87 14.33
N GLU A 73 10.04 10.16 14.46
CA GLU A 73 9.33 10.70 15.63
C GLU A 73 7.91 10.14 15.75
N GLU A 74 7.20 9.94 14.64
CA GLU A 74 5.89 9.25 14.64
C GLU A 74 6.02 7.81 15.15
N ILE A 75 7.04 7.06 14.72
CA ILE A 75 7.34 5.70 15.19
C ILE A 75 7.71 5.69 16.69
N ARG A 76 8.49 6.66 17.18
CA ARG A 76 8.81 6.82 18.62
C ARG A 76 7.54 7.03 19.44
N GLY A 77 6.70 7.97 19.02
CA GLY A 77 5.40 8.20 19.66
C GLY A 77 4.53 6.94 19.65
N TYR A 78 4.49 6.24 18.50
CA TYR A 78 3.72 5.00 18.40
C TYR A 78 4.22 3.92 19.37
N ALA A 79 5.52 3.74 19.49
CA ALA A 79 6.15 2.82 20.43
C ALA A 79 5.72 3.10 21.88
N GLU A 80 5.76 4.38 22.30
CA GLU A 80 5.27 4.81 23.62
C GLU A 80 3.79 4.51 23.79
N GLY A 81 2.95 4.92 22.85
CA GLY A 81 1.49 4.74 22.90
C GLY A 81 1.05 3.28 22.92
N ALA A 82 1.72 2.42 22.15
CA ALA A 82 1.44 0.99 22.07
C ALA A 82 2.08 0.18 23.21
N LYS A 83 3.04 0.76 23.92
CA LYS A 83 3.90 0.08 24.91
C LYS A 83 4.63 -1.12 24.28
N ILE A 84 5.30 -0.85 23.14
CA ILE A 84 6.16 -1.80 22.42
C ILE A 84 7.53 -1.11 22.24
N PRO A 85 8.65 -1.82 22.39
CA PRO A 85 9.98 -1.23 22.18
C PRO A 85 10.11 -0.56 20.80
N PHE A 86 10.81 0.59 20.74
CA PHE A 86 10.99 1.36 19.50
C PHE A 86 11.57 0.49 18.37
N ASP A 87 12.61 -0.29 18.67
CA ASP A 87 13.29 -1.12 17.67
C ASP A 87 12.35 -2.15 17.02
N GLU A 88 11.43 -2.70 17.81
CA GLU A 88 10.42 -3.64 17.30
C GLU A 88 9.38 -2.93 16.42
N VAL A 89 8.93 -1.73 16.82
CA VAL A 89 7.99 -0.92 16.05
C VAL A 89 8.63 -0.46 14.74
N PHE A 90 9.88 -0.01 14.78
CA PHE A 90 10.64 0.36 13.60
C PHE A 90 10.79 -0.82 12.63
N SER A 91 11.04 -2.03 13.16
CA SER A 91 11.17 -3.26 12.35
C SER A 91 9.89 -3.58 11.57
N LEU A 92 8.71 -3.24 12.09
CA LEU A 92 7.43 -3.39 11.37
C LEU A 92 7.35 -2.49 10.12
N CYS A 93 8.13 -1.40 10.09
CA CYS A 93 8.21 -0.48 8.96
C CYS A 93 9.33 -0.84 7.96
N CYS A 94 10.04 -1.95 8.17
CA CYS A 94 11.12 -2.43 7.29
C CYS A 94 10.66 -3.67 6.53
N HIS A 95 9.85 -3.52 5.48
CA HIS A 95 9.33 -4.64 4.67
C HIS A 95 10.42 -5.38 3.88
N GLU A 96 11.63 -4.82 3.79
CA GLU A 96 12.83 -5.48 3.28
C GLU A 96 13.22 -6.74 4.11
N LEU A 97 12.75 -6.83 5.34
CA LEU A 97 12.93 -8.01 6.19
C LEU A 97 12.09 -9.21 5.73
N LEU A 98 11.11 -8.98 4.87
CA LEU A 98 10.23 -10.01 4.30
C LEU A 98 10.76 -10.61 2.98
N SER A 99 12.01 -10.30 2.60
CA SER A 99 12.63 -10.84 1.38
C SER A 99 12.55 -12.38 1.33
N GLY A 100 12.30 -12.93 0.14
CA GLY A 100 12.17 -14.39 -0.06
C GLY A 100 10.75 -14.94 0.21
N GLN A 101 9.75 -14.10 0.49
CA GLN A 101 8.36 -14.58 0.61
C GLN A 101 7.72 -14.79 -0.77
N SER A 102 6.93 -15.87 -0.89
CA SER A 102 6.02 -16.07 -2.02
C SER A 102 5.10 -14.86 -2.19
N PHE A 103 4.85 -14.49 -3.44
CA PHE A 103 4.11 -13.30 -3.81
C PHE A 103 2.74 -13.20 -3.15
N LYS A 104 2.62 -12.32 -2.20
CA LYS A 104 1.37 -11.69 -1.83
C LYS A 104 1.13 -10.62 -2.89
N GLY A 105 -0.10 -10.40 -3.32
CA GLY A 105 -0.39 -9.64 -4.53
C GLY A 105 -1.12 -8.33 -4.26
N CYS A 106 -1.12 -7.47 -5.23
CA CYS A 106 -1.95 -6.26 -5.29
C CYS A 106 -2.39 -6.04 -6.71
N THR A 107 -3.46 -5.27 -6.90
CA THR A 107 -3.88 -4.82 -8.22
C THR A 107 -4.26 -3.36 -8.13
N ASP A 108 -3.64 -2.53 -8.95
CA ASP A 108 -4.00 -1.14 -9.13
C ASP A 108 -4.67 -0.90 -10.47
N ILE A 109 -5.71 -0.07 -10.45
CA ILE A 109 -6.34 0.51 -11.64
C ILE A 109 -6.57 1.98 -11.34
N VAL A 110 -5.97 2.85 -12.14
CA VAL A 110 -6.09 4.30 -12.00
C VAL A 110 -6.58 4.89 -13.31
N VAL A 111 -7.50 5.84 -13.24
CA VAL A 111 -8.12 6.47 -14.41
C VAL A 111 -8.18 7.98 -14.25
N SER A 112 -7.87 8.72 -15.33
CA SER A 112 -8.08 10.16 -15.42
C SER A 112 -9.55 10.50 -15.73
N GLY A 113 -9.91 11.77 -15.53
CA GLY A 113 -11.24 12.27 -15.87
C GLY A 113 -11.62 12.14 -17.36
N ASP A 114 -10.63 12.01 -18.25
CA ASP A 114 -10.87 11.89 -19.69
C ASP A 114 -11.58 10.60 -20.10
N VAL A 115 -11.49 9.56 -19.27
CA VAL A 115 -12.04 8.22 -19.55
C VAL A 115 -13.16 7.82 -18.61
N THR A 116 -13.55 8.69 -17.67
CA THR A 116 -14.67 8.48 -16.75
C THR A 116 -15.96 9.15 -17.24
N GLU A 117 -17.10 8.65 -16.81
CA GLU A 117 -18.42 9.17 -17.24
C GLU A 117 -18.74 10.58 -16.72
N ASP A 118 -18.11 10.99 -15.60
CA ASP A 118 -18.40 12.22 -14.88
C ASP A 118 -17.18 13.12 -14.65
N GLY A 119 -16.05 12.83 -15.31
CA GLY A 119 -14.80 13.59 -15.15
C GLY A 119 -14.03 13.30 -13.86
N SER A 120 -14.44 12.30 -13.09
CA SER A 120 -13.74 11.92 -11.85
C SER A 120 -12.40 11.29 -12.13
N VAL A 121 -11.37 11.64 -11.34
CA VAL A 121 -10.09 10.93 -11.30
C VAL A 121 -10.16 9.88 -10.20
N LEU A 122 -10.09 8.60 -10.58
CA LEU A 122 -10.25 7.48 -9.65
C LEU A 122 -8.96 6.67 -9.55
N ALA A 123 -8.48 6.47 -8.31
CA ALA A 123 -7.33 5.62 -8.02
C ALA A 123 -7.76 4.43 -7.15
N GLY A 124 -7.73 3.23 -7.72
CA GLY A 124 -8.23 2.02 -7.06
C GLY A 124 -7.14 0.99 -6.80
N HIS A 125 -7.28 0.26 -5.67
CA HIS A 125 -6.32 -0.74 -5.20
C HIS A 125 -7.00 -1.90 -4.49
N ASN A 126 -6.63 -3.14 -4.85
CA ASN A 126 -6.86 -4.34 -4.06
C ASN A 126 -5.56 -4.78 -3.40
N GLU A 127 -5.55 -4.93 -2.09
CA GLU A 127 -4.42 -5.45 -1.33
C GLU A 127 -4.64 -6.93 -1.03
N ASP A 128 -3.77 -7.79 -1.57
CA ASP A 128 -3.80 -9.24 -1.32
C ASP A 128 -2.65 -9.63 -0.39
N TRP A 129 -2.98 -9.95 0.85
CA TRP A 129 -1.99 -10.23 1.88
C TRP A 129 -2.38 -11.44 2.72
N ASP A 130 -1.57 -11.76 3.75
CA ASP A 130 -1.86 -12.80 4.72
C ASP A 130 -3.20 -12.53 5.44
N ALA A 131 -4.08 -13.52 5.44
CA ALA A 131 -5.37 -13.45 6.13
C ALA A 131 -5.24 -13.12 7.63
N GLY A 132 -4.13 -13.51 8.25
CA GLY A 132 -3.80 -13.16 9.65
C GLY A 132 -3.65 -11.65 9.88
N CYS A 133 -3.34 -10.87 8.85
CA CYS A 133 -3.23 -9.43 8.92
C CYS A 133 -4.57 -8.68 8.80
N LEU A 134 -5.67 -9.35 8.36
CA LEU A 134 -6.99 -8.72 8.20
C LEU A 134 -7.47 -7.98 9.45
N GLY A 135 -7.22 -8.56 10.64
CA GLY A 135 -7.56 -7.96 11.93
C GLY A 135 -6.80 -6.66 12.26
N SER A 136 -5.66 -6.43 11.62
CA SER A 136 -4.83 -5.24 11.84
C SER A 136 -5.17 -4.08 10.89
N VAL A 137 -5.92 -4.32 9.80
CA VAL A 137 -6.27 -3.26 8.83
C VAL A 137 -7.17 -2.22 9.47
N VAL A 138 -6.79 -0.95 9.30
CA VAL A 138 -7.55 0.23 9.73
C VAL A 138 -7.47 1.30 8.64
N LEU A 139 -8.38 2.25 8.67
CA LEU A 139 -8.26 3.51 7.95
C LEU A 139 -7.63 4.54 8.89
N LEU A 140 -6.39 4.94 8.62
CA LEU A 140 -5.72 6.01 9.36
C LEU A 140 -6.13 7.36 8.75
N HIS A 141 -6.76 8.21 9.56
CA HIS A 141 -7.10 9.58 9.21
C HIS A 141 -6.20 10.51 10.03
N ALA A 142 -5.25 11.17 9.38
CA ALA A 142 -4.22 11.97 10.04
C ALA A 142 -4.33 13.45 9.65
N LYS A 143 -4.23 14.33 10.67
CA LYS A 143 -4.21 15.78 10.56
C LYS A 143 -2.88 16.33 11.08
N PRO A 144 -1.79 16.20 10.29
CA PRO A 144 -0.47 16.68 10.71
C PRO A 144 -0.45 18.20 10.79
N LYS A 145 0.30 18.73 11.76
CA LYS A 145 0.47 20.18 11.89
C LYS A 145 1.29 20.73 10.70
N ARG A 146 0.72 21.69 9.94
CA ARG A 146 1.35 22.41 8.80
C ARG A 146 1.60 21.54 7.54
N LYS A 147 1.03 20.36 7.45
CA LYS A 147 1.11 19.46 6.29
C LYS A 147 -0.29 19.08 5.81
N PRO A 148 -0.47 18.56 4.61
CA PRO A 148 -1.76 18.09 4.15
C PRO A 148 -2.36 17.05 5.11
N GLU A 149 -3.66 17.15 5.35
CA GLU A 149 -4.46 16.10 5.96
C GLU A 149 -4.49 14.91 5.01
N PHE A 150 -4.41 13.68 5.53
CA PHE A 150 -4.44 12.50 4.68
C PHE A 150 -5.24 11.36 5.29
N VAL A 151 -5.68 10.48 4.43
CA VAL A 151 -6.29 9.20 4.77
C VAL A 151 -5.55 8.08 4.06
N CYS A 152 -5.21 7.01 4.77
CA CYS A 152 -4.60 5.83 4.16
C CYS A 152 -5.09 4.54 4.82
N THR A 153 -5.15 3.46 4.03
CA THR A 153 -5.22 2.12 4.60
C THR A 153 -3.89 1.80 5.27
N SER A 154 -3.95 1.18 6.44
CA SER A 154 -2.76 0.97 7.26
C SER A 154 -2.87 -0.31 8.07
N TYR A 155 -1.74 -0.97 8.28
CA TYR A 155 -1.64 -2.05 9.25
C TYR A 155 -1.39 -1.46 10.64
N ALA A 156 -2.32 -1.71 11.54
CA ALA A 156 -2.32 -1.26 12.92
C ALA A 156 -2.18 0.27 13.11
N GLY A 157 -2.54 1.08 12.10
CA GLY A 157 -2.41 2.54 12.17
C GLY A 157 -0.96 3.04 12.19
N LEU A 158 0.00 2.21 11.76
CA LEU A 158 1.42 2.54 11.69
C LEU A 158 1.97 2.36 10.28
N VAL A 159 1.86 1.15 9.74
CA VAL A 159 2.46 0.77 8.46
C VAL A 159 1.51 1.21 7.35
N PRO A 160 1.86 2.26 6.58
CA PRO A 160 1.00 2.77 5.52
C PRO A 160 1.00 1.80 4.32
N SER A 161 -0.13 1.73 3.62
CA SER A 161 -0.22 1.04 2.33
C SER A 161 -0.57 2.05 1.23
N THR A 162 -1.83 2.34 1.00
CA THR A 162 -2.30 3.23 -0.05
C THR A 162 -3.17 4.34 0.54
N GLY A 163 -3.15 5.54 -0.04
CA GLY A 163 -3.86 6.69 0.53
C GLY A 163 -3.97 7.89 -0.39
N MET A 164 -4.67 8.90 0.08
CA MET A 164 -4.75 10.22 -0.54
C MET A 164 -4.65 11.34 0.49
N ASN A 165 -4.27 12.52 0.06
CA ASN A 165 -4.20 13.70 0.92
C ASN A 165 -5.14 14.84 0.45
N SER A 166 -5.28 15.85 1.31
CA SER A 166 -6.16 17.01 1.06
C SER A 166 -5.70 17.93 -0.08
N ALA A 167 -4.47 17.77 -0.59
CA ALA A 167 -4.02 18.43 -1.81
C ALA A 167 -4.56 17.73 -3.08
N GLY A 168 -5.22 16.58 -2.93
CA GLY A 168 -5.71 15.77 -4.05
C GLY A 168 -4.63 14.92 -4.70
N ILE A 169 -3.60 14.55 -3.93
CA ILE A 169 -2.56 13.59 -4.34
C ILE A 169 -2.90 12.23 -3.74
N SER A 170 -2.86 11.18 -4.54
CA SER A 170 -2.92 9.80 -4.07
C SER A 170 -1.65 9.03 -4.36
N LEU A 171 -1.41 8.02 -3.53
CA LEU A 171 -0.46 6.95 -3.76
C LEU A 171 -1.20 5.64 -3.68
N THR A 172 -1.16 4.86 -4.75
CA THR A 172 -1.39 3.42 -4.74
C THR A 172 -0.12 2.72 -5.17
N GLY A 173 -0.05 1.40 -5.06
CA GLY A 173 1.17 0.73 -5.49
C GLY A 173 1.21 -0.76 -5.21
N ASN A 174 2.18 -1.41 -5.82
CA ASN A 174 2.31 -2.86 -5.82
C ASN A 174 3.68 -3.28 -5.30
N ALA A 175 3.71 -4.37 -4.55
CA ALA A 175 4.97 -5.00 -4.20
C ALA A 175 5.68 -5.48 -5.47
N LEU A 176 6.94 -5.07 -5.62
CA LEU A 176 7.91 -5.61 -6.54
C LEU A 176 9.01 -6.29 -5.72
N ASN A 177 9.65 -7.30 -6.29
CA ASN A 177 10.75 -8.01 -5.64
C ASN A 177 12.04 -7.82 -6.47
N PRO A 178 12.75 -6.70 -6.26
CA PRO A 178 14.01 -6.48 -6.94
C PRO A 178 15.12 -7.36 -6.36
N ASN A 179 15.96 -7.91 -7.24
CA ASN A 179 17.10 -8.74 -6.90
C ASN A 179 18.33 -7.97 -6.38
N ASP A 180 18.24 -6.63 -6.36
CA ASP A 180 19.31 -5.71 -5.90
C ASP A 180 19.03 -5.07 -4.52
N THR A 181 18.08 -5.63 -3.74
CA THR A 181 17.76 -5.12 -2.40
C THR A 181 18.99 -5.00 -1.51
N ARG A 182 19.16 -3.83 -0.88
CA ARG A 182 20.32 -3.47 -0.06
C ARG A 182 19.89 -2.80 1.26
N VAL A 183 20.87 -2.51 2.13
CA VAL A 183 20.64 -1.61 3.27
C VAL A 183 20.54 -0.17 2.75
N GLY A 184 19.52 0.56 3.19
CA GLY A 184 19.20 1.91 2.73
C GLY A 184 17.90 2.40 3.35
N THR A 185 17.29 3.42 2.75
CA THR A 185 15.98 3.93 3.19
C THR A 185 14.88 2.89 2.94
N PRO A 186 14.14 2.43 3.97
CA PRO A 186 13.07 1.47 3.78
C PRO A 186 11.95 2.03 2.89
N LYS A 187 11.44 1.21 1.97
CA LYS A 187 10.43 1.64 0.98
C LYS A 187 9.14 2.21 1.58
N LEU A 188 8.74 1.78 2.78
CA LEU A 188 7.56 2.32 3.48
C LEU A 188 7.75 3.78 3.92
N PHE A 189 8.99 4.25 4.09
CA PHE A 189 9.27 5.65 4.38
C PHE A 189 8.94 6.56 3.18
N ALA A 190 9.22 6.10 1.97
CA ALA A 190 8.81 6.78 0.74
C ALA A 190 7.28 6.86 0.65
N VAL A 191 6.57 5.73 0.85
CA VAL A 191 5.10 5.68 0.88
C VAL A 191 4.52 6.71 1.87
N ARG A 192 5.02 6.73 3.11
CA ARG A 192 4.54 7.67 4.13
C ARG A 192 4.82 9.13 3.75
N LYS A 193 5.97 9.41 3.14
CA LYS A 193 6.37 10.77 2.77
C LYS A 193 5.53 11.34 1.63
N VAL A 194 5.11 10.51 0.66
CA VAL A 194 4.25 10.94 -0.45
C VAL A 194 2.93 11.56 0.04
N PHE A 195 2.38 11.13 1.18
CA PHE A 195 1.15 11.74 1.73
C PHE A 195 1.35 13.20 2.20
N GLU A 196 2.57 13.71 2.23
CA GLU A 196 2.87 15.13 2.53
C GLU A 196 3.03 15.99 1.28
N ALA A 197 3.03 15.39 0.08
CA ALA A 197 3.18 16.11 -1.17
C ALA A 197 2.01 17.07 -1.41
N LYS A 198 2.32 18.25 -1.93
CA LYS A 198 1.33 19.27 -2.33
C LYS A 198 1.15 19.34 -3.84
N ARG A 199 2.08 18.75 -4.60
CA ARG A 199 2.11 18.72 -6.07
C ARG A 199 2.59 17.36 -6.53
N ILE A 200 2.18 16.97 -7.73
CA ILE A 200 2.54 15.67 -8.30
C ILE A 200 4.06 15.48 -8.43
N GLY A 201 4.82 16.53 -8.79
CA GLY A 201 6.28 16.46 -8.86
C GLY A 201 6.92 16.09 -7.52
N GLU A 202 6.45 16.68 -6.40
CA GLU A 202 6.92 16.32 -5.05
C GLU A 202 6.58 14.85 -4.72
N ALA A 203 5.39 14.38 -5.12
CA ALA A 203 4.99 12.99 -4.90
C ALA A 203 5.94 12.01 -5.61
N ILE A 204 6.30 12.31 -6.86
CA ILE A 204 7.24 11.51 -7.66
C ILE A 204 8.64 11.49 -7.01
N GLU A 205 9.13 12.65 -6.56
CA GLU A 205 10.43 12.76 -5.87
C GLU A 205 10.43 11.96 -4.56
N TYR A 206 9.37 12.09 -3.74
CA TYR A 206 9.26 11.41 -2.46
C TYR A 206 9.11 9.90 -2.60
N ALA A 207 8.50 9.43 -3.69
CA ALA A 207 8.32 8.00 -3.98
C ALA A 207 9.64 7.26 -4.27
N LEU A 208 10.73 7.99 -4.59
CA LEU A 208 11.98 7.40 -5.06
C LEU A 208 13.21 8.03 -4.38
N PRO A 209 13.44 7.80 -3.07
CA PRO A 209 14.63 8.29 -2.38
C PRO A 209 15.92 7.73 -3.00
N GLU A 210 16.98 8.53 -3.00
CA GLU A 210 18.26 8.19 -3.64
C GLU A 210 18.91 6.94 -3.00
N ASP A 211 18.99 6.93 -1.67
CA ASP A 211 19.58 5.82 -0.89
C ASP A 211 18.56 4.76 -0.47
N ARG A 212 17.59 4.46 -1.34
CA ARG A 212 16.55 3.47 -1.03
C ARG A 212 17.11 2.05 -0.91
N ALA A 213 16.54 1.29 0.00
CA ALA A 213 16.89 -0.11 0.22
C ALA A 213 16.30 -1.03 -0.87
N SER A 214 15.10 -0.71 -1.31
CA SER A 214 14.33 -1.34 -2.38
C SER A 214 13.24 -0.35 -2.83
N SER A 215 12.33 -0.77 -3.69
CA SER A 215 11.16 0.04 -4.02
C SER A 215 9.93 -0.82 -4.21
N TYR A 216 8.78 -0.14 -4.29
CA TYR A 216 7.54 -0.64 -4.87
C TYR A 216 7.43 -0.16 -6.32
N ASN A 217 6.39 -0.64 -7.03
CA ASN A 217 5.75 0.20 -8.00
C ASN A 217 4.90 1.21 -7.23
N ASN A 218 5.22 2.49 -7.34
CA ASN A 218 4.46 3.58 -6.71
C ASN A 218 3.67 4.31 -7.79
N ILE A 219 2.33 4.33 -7.71
CA ILE A 219 1.49 5.07 -8.62
C ILE A 219 1.07 6.36 -7.94
N CYS A 220 1.68 7.46 -8.36
CA CYS A 220 1.34 8.81 -7.93
C CYS A 220 0.30 9.41 -8.88
N THR A 221 -0.82 9.89 -8.34
CA THR A 221 -1.91 10.48 -9.11
C THR A 221 -2.35 11.78 -8.47
N ASP A 222 -2.69 12.79 -9.26
CA ASP A 222 -3.29 14.02 -8.76
C ASP A 222 -4.74 14.19 -9.27
N ARG A 223 -5.46 15.14 -8.66
CA ARG A 223 -6.85 15.46 -9.01
C ARG A 223 -7.05 16.00 -10.45
N ASN A 224 -5.96 16.40 -11.12
CA ASN A 224 -6.02 16.90 -12.48
C ASN A 224 -5.86 15.78 -13.53
N GLY A 225 -5.69 14.52 -13.09
CA GLY A 225 -5.56 13.37 -13.96
C GLY A 225 -4.12 13.04 -14.36
N GLU A 226 -3.11 13.65 -13.72
CA GLU A 226 -1.73 13.28 -13.89
C GLU A 226 -1.45 11.95 -13.19
N ILE A 227 -1.06 10.92 -13.94
CA ILE A 227 -0.89 9.55 -13.45
C ILE A 227 0.50 9.04 -13.85
N TYR A 228 1.35 8.79 -12.85
CA TYR A 228 2.70 8.28 -13.01
C TYR A 228 2.90 7.00 -12.22
N SER A 229 3.31 5.92 -12.89
CA SER A 229 3.76 4.67 -12.28
C SER A 229 5.27 4.65 -12.22
N ILE A 230 5.81 4.47 -11.02
CA ILE A 230 7.25 4.50 -10.74
C ILE A 230 7.67 3.10 -10.33
N GLU A 231 8.11 2.31 -11.29
CA GLU A 231 8.71 1.00 -11.02
C GLU A 231 10.15 1.19 -10.57
N GLY A 232 10.45 0.83 -9.33
CA GLY A 232 11.79 1.01 -8.76
C GLY A 232 12.44 -0.31 -8.31
N SER A 233 13.77 -0.30 -8.30
CA SER A 233 14.63 -1.23 -7.58
C SER A 233 15.48 -0.43 -6.59
N ALA A 234 16.47 -1.03 -5.94
CA ALA A 234 17.39 -0.28 -5.08
C ALA A 234 18.26 0.70 -5.89
N THR A 235 18.57 0.38 -7.15
CA THR A 235 19.57 1.10 -7.96
C THR A 235 19.02 1.76 -9.22
N ASP A 236 17.88 1.30 -9.76
CA ASP A 236 17.29 1.85 -11.00
C ASP A 236 15.79 2.09 -10.84
N CYS A 237 15.18 2.74 -11.84
CA CYS A 237 13.75 2.98 -11.91
C CYS A 237 13.28 3.23 -13.35
N ALA A 238 11.99 2.94 -13.58
CA ALA A 238 11.26 3.43 -14.74
C ALA A 238 10.10 4.32 -14.28
N ARG A 239 9.83 5.40 -15.02
CA ARG A 239 8.66 6.25 -14.83
C ARG A 239 7.77 6.09 -16.04
N LEU A 240 6.58 5.54 -15.80
CA LEU A 240 5.57 5.28 -16.84
C LEU A 240 4.44 6.29 -16.67
N TYR A 241 4.03 6.91 -17.77
CA TYR A 241 2.90 7.83 -17.81
C TYR A 241 1.67 7.16 -18.42
N ALA A 242 0.48 7.45 -17.92
CA ALA A 242 -0.79 6.92 -18.42
C ALA A 242 -1.26 7.67 -19.67
N GLN A 243 -0.67 7.36 -20.83
CA GLN A 243 -0.94 8.08 -22.09
C GLN A 243 -2.41 8.01 -22.55
N ASP A 244 -3.10 6.89 -22.30
CA ASP A 244 -4.49 6.67 -22.72
C ASP A 244 -5.51 7.01 -21.62
N GLY A 245 -5.11 7.81 -20.60
CA GLY A 245 -5.96 8.20 -19.48
C GLY A 245 -6.21 7.10 -18.45
N TYR A 246 -5.56 5.95 -18.53
CA TYR A 246 -5.63 4.89 -17.52
C TYR A 246 -4.31 4.15 -17.34
N LEU A 247 -4.14 3.56 -16.18
CA LEU A 247 -3.00 2.73 -15.85
C LEU A 247 -3.46 1.53 -15.02
N VAL A 248 -2.92 0.35 -15.32
CA VAL A 248 -3.07 -0.87 -14.55
C VAL A 248 -1.69 -1.34 -14.13
N HIS A 249 -1.54 -1.80 -12.91
CA HIS A 249 -0.33 -2.46 -12.46
C HIS A 249 -0.63 -3.59 -11.48
N THR A 250 0.28 -4.55 -11.39
CA THR A 250 0.23 -5.67 -10.45
C THR A 250 1.63 -5.90 -9.86
N ASN A 251 2.10 -7.14 -9.69
CA ASN A 251 3.32 -7.44 -8.96
C ASN A 251 4.46 -7.97 -9.85
N HIS A 252 4.70 -7.33 -10.99
CA HIS A 252 5.83 -7.61 -11.86
C HIS A 252 6.21 -6.35 -12.62
N TYR A 253 7.45 -6.23 -13.03
CA TYR A 253 7.90 -5.12 -13.85
C TYR A 253 7.27 -5.15 -15.23
N THR A 254 6.70 -4.03 -15.65
CA THR A 254 6.09 -3.84 -16.99
C THR A 254 7.02 -3.05 -17.91
N ALA A 255 7.92 -2.23 -17.38
CA ALA A 255 8.93 -1.54 -18.14
C ALA A 255 10.07 -2.50 -18.55
N GLY A 256 10.31 -2.63 -19.85
CA GLY A 256 11.30 -3.58 -20.37
C GLY A 256 12.69 -3.43 -19.76
N LYS A 257 13.16 -2.18 -19.48
CA LYS A 257 14.44 -1.94 -18.83
C LYS A 257 14.52 -2.46 -17.39
N MET A 258 13.38 -2.63 -16.74
CA MET A 258 13.32 -3.11 -15.35
C MET A 258 13.17 -4.63 -15.23
N SER A 259 12.91 -5.34 -16.31
CA SER A 259 12.68 -6.80 -16.29
C SER A 259 13.85 -7.61 -15.73
N GLY A 260 15.09 -7.11 -15.86
CA GLY A 260 16.28 -7.72 -15.31
C GLY A 260 16.40 -7.66 -13.78
N PHE A 261 15.57 -6.84 -13.12
CA PHE A 261 15.50 -6.73 -11.67
C PHE A 261 14.52 -7.70 -11.02
N GLU A 262 13.71 -8.46 -11.78
CA GLU A 262 12.75 -9.41 -11.23
C GLU A 262 13.47 -10.58 -10.53
N GLU A 263 13.33 -10.69 -9.21
CA GLU A 263 13.96 -11.74 -8.40
C GLU A 263 13.38 -13.14 -8.70
N PHE A 264 12.08 -13.19 -9.03
CA PHE A 264 11.35 -14.45 -9.24
C PHE A 264 10.64 -14.49 -10.61
N PRO A 265 11.36 -14.46 -11.74
CA PRO A 265 10.74 -14.31 -13.06
C PRO A 265 9.77 -15.43 -13.43
N TYR A 266 9.89 -16.61 -12.83
CA TYR A 266 8.96 -17.74 -13.04
C TYR A 266 7.77 -17.73 -12.08
N GLY A 267 7.80 -16.91 -11.03
CA GLY A 267 6.74 -16.83 -10.00
C GLY A 267 5.63 -15.81 -10.31
N ILE A 268 5.73 -15.04 -11.38
CA ILE A 268 4.86 -13.91 -11.67
C ILE A 268 3.57 -14.27 -12.45
N SER A 269 3.30 -15.53 -12.76
CA SER A 269 2.19 -15.93 -13.63
C SER A 269 0.84 -15.39 -13.15
N GLY A 270 0.54 -15.48 -11.86
CA GLY A 270 -0.69 -14.93 -11.29
C GLY A 270 -0.78 -13.41 -11.42
N SER A 271 0.35 -12.71 -11.32
CA SER A 271 0.46 -11.27 -11.52
C SER A 271 0.15 -10.88 -12.96
N VAL A 272 0.77 -11.56 -13.93
CA VAL A 272 0.56 -11.34 -15.38
C VAL A 272 -0.90 -11.58 -15.77
N VAL A 273 -1.53 -12.63 -15.24
CA VAL A 273 -2.94 -12.91 -15.53
C VAL A 273 -3.84 -11.81 -14.98
N ARG A 274 -3.63 -11.35 -13.73
CA ARG A 274 -4.41 -10.24 -13.13
C ARG A 274 -4.23 -8.95 -13.90
N TYR A 275 -3.00 -8.61 -14.29
CA TYR A 275 -2.69 -7.45 -15.12
C TYR A 275 -3.49 -7.45 -16.42
N ASN A 276 -3.36 -8.51 -17.23
CA ASN A 276 -4.05 -8.61 -18.51
C ASN A 276 -5.59 -8.67 -18.35
N ARG A 277 -6.07 -9.29 -17.24
CA ARG A 277 -7.51 -9.30 -16.95
C ARG A 277 -8.03 -7.91 -16.65
N ALA A 278 -7.35 -7.15 -15.77
CA ALA A 278 -7.71 -5.79 -15.43
C ALA A 278 -7.64 -4.86 -16.65
N MET A 279 -6.55 -4.94 -17.45
CA MET A 279 -6.41 -4.20 -18.72
C MET A 279 -7.58 -4.44 -19.66
N ARG A 280 -7.99 -5.70 -19.84
CA ARG A 280 -9.12 -6.04 -20.70
C ARG A 280 -10.45 -5.52 -20.18
N LEU A 281 -10.65 -5.52 -18.86
CA LEU A 281 -11.90 -5.06 -18.25
C LEU A 281 -12.02 -3.54 -18.32
N ILE A 282 -10.95 -2.80 -18.01
CA ILE A 282 -10.98 -1.33 -18.02
C ILE A 282 -11.12 -0.79 -19.44
N ARG A 283 -10.39 -1.38 -20.42
CA ARG A 283 -10.48 -0.97 -21.83
C ARG A 283 -11.89 -1.05 -22.43
N LYS A 284 -12.71 -1.98 -21.94
CA LYS A 284 -14.11 -2.11 -22.40
C LYS A 284 -15.02 -0.98 -21.92
N GLN A 285 -14.55 -0.18 -20.97
CA GLN A 285 -15.36 0.82 -20.28
C GLN A 285 -14.81 2.25 -20.46
N LEU A 286 -13.75 2.42 -21.25
CA LEU A 286 -13.18 3.76 -21.49
C LEU A 286 -14.25 4.73 -22.00
N GLY A 287 -14.28 5.94 -21.43
CA GLY A 287 -15.30 6.95 -21.66
C GLY A 287 -16.59 6.77 -20.82
N GLN A 288 -16.72 5.65 -20.12
CA GLN A 288 -17.89 5.33 -19.25
C GLN A 288 -17.45 4.74 -17.90
N VAL A 289 -16.19 4.90 -17.52
CA VAL A 289 -15.70 4.38 -16.26
C VAL A 289 -16.37 5.13 -15.10
N SER A 290 -16.95 4.39 -14.18
CA SER A 290 -17.58 4.94 -12.97
C SER A 290 -17.05 4.26 -11.72
N LEU A 291 -17.34 4.83 -10.56
CA LEU A 291 -17.01 4.22 -9.28
C LEU A 291 -17.58 2.80 -9.17
N ASP A 292 -18.81 2.58 -9.65
CA ASP A 292 -19.45 1.26 -9.55
C ASP A 292 -18.84 0.26 -10.56
N SER A 293 -18.43 0.73 -11.73
CA SER A 293 -17.72 -0.12 -12.69
C SER A 293 -16.33 -0.52 -12.17
N MET A 294 -15.63 0.39 -11.50
CA MET A 294 -14.37 0.08 -10.80
C MET A 294 -14.56 -0.96 -9.70
N LYS A 295 -15.59 -0.79 -8.83
CA LYS A 295 -15.95 -1.80 -7.82
C LYS A 295 -16.25 -3.16 -8.42
N ALA A 296 -16.92 -3.20 -9.59
CA ALA A 296 -17.24 -4.44 -10.30
C ALA A 296 -15.96 -5.13 -10.80
N ILE A 297 -15.01 -4.38 -11.35
CA ILE A 297 -13.71 -4.91 -11.79
C ILE A 297 -12.94 -5.51 -10.60
N PHE A 298 -12.85 -4.82 -9.48
CA PHE A 298 -12.15 -5.30 -8.29
C PHE A 298 -12.79 -6.55 -7.65
N ARG A 299 -14.02 -6.91 -8.04
CA ARG A 299 -14.73 -8.14 -7.63
C ARG A 299 -14.55 -9.31 -8.59
N ASP A 300 -13.81 -9.16 -9.68
CA ASP A 300 -13.64 -10.20 -10.70
C ASP A 300 -12.92 -11.43 -10.14
N HIS A 301 -13.38 -12.62 -10.55
CA HIS A 301 -12.90 -13.92 -10.06
C HIS A 301 -12.26 -14.81 -11.15
N VAL A 302 -12.02 -14.27 -12.33
CA VAL A 302 -11.31 -15.05 -13.36
C VAL A 302 -9.91 -15.41 -12.87
N ASN A 303 -9.52 -16.66 -13.03
CA ASN A 303 -8.28 -17.26 -12.52
C ASN A 303 -8.24 -17.48 -10.99
N ARG A 304 -9.40 -17.65 -10.34
CA ARG A 304 -9.45 -17.99 -8.90
C ARG A 304 -8.58 -19.21 -8.58
N PRO A 305 -7.79 -19.24 -7.45
CA PRO A 305 -7.79 -18.27 -6.36
C PRO A 305 -7.03 -16.97 -6.66
N ASP A 306 -6.14 -16.93 -7.65
CA ASP A 306 -5.26 -15.80 -8.00
C ASP A 306 -5.93 -14.77 -8.92
N SER A 307 -7.17 -14.40 -8.61
CA SER A 307 -7.99 -13.42 -9.33
C SER A 307 -7.79 -12.00 -8.81
N LEU A 308 -8.43 -11.00 -9.44
CA LEU A 308 -8.45 -9.61 -8.97
C LEU A 308 -9.04 -9.53 -7.56
N CYS A 309 -10.17 -10.19 -7.30
CA CYS A 309 -10.62 -10.47 -5.95
C CYS A 309 -10.05 -11.82 -5.52
N ARG A 310 -8.92 -11.78 -4.84
CA ARG A 310 -8.17 -12.97 -4.47
C ARG A 310 -8.80 -13.70 -3.29
N HIS A 311 -8.82 -15.03 -3.36
CA HIS A 311 -9.30 -15.90 -2.28
C HIS A 311 -8.20 -16.86 -1.84
N PRO A 312 -8.19 -17.29 -0.55
CA PRO A 312 -7.14 -18.18 -0.08
C PRO A 312 -7.20 -19.55 -0.79
N ASP A 313 -6.05 -20.04 -1.24
CA ASP A 313 -5.90 -21.41 -1.70
C ASP A 313 -5.70 -22.33 -0.50
N THR A 314 -6.73 -23.09 -0.14
CA THR A 314 -6.70 -23.98 1.04
C THR A 314 -5.77 -25.18 0.87
N ARG A 315 -5.26 -25.45 -0.34
CA ARG A 315 -4.28 -26.51 -0.61
C ARG A 315 -2.87 -26.12 -0.15
N LEU A 316 -2.60 -24.81 -0.06
CA LEU A 316 -1.30 -24.28 0.36
C LEU A 316 -1.17 -24.28 1.89
N HIS A 317 0.08 -24.26 2.38
CA HIS A 317 0.36 -23.98 3.78
C HIS A 317 -0.24 -22.62 4.18
N ARG A 318 -0.69 -22.45 5.44
CA ARG A 318 -1.41 -21.25 5.87
C ARG A 318 -0.65 -19.93 5.62
N LEU A 319 0.68 -19.92 5.77
CA LEU A 319 1.53 -18.74 5.57
C LEU A 319 1.80 -18.43 4.08
N ASP A 320 1.52 -19.36 3.17
CA ASP A 320 1.56 -19.13 1.73
C ASP A 320 0.22 -18.63 1.18
N ARG A 321 -0.85 -18.74 1.98
CA ARG A 321 -2.17 -18.26 1.58
C ARG A 321 -2.22 -16.74 1.63
N SER A 322 -2.80 -16.16 0.59
CA SER A 322 -3.18 -14.75 0.58
C SER A 322 -4.60 -14.57 0.11
N GLU A 323 -5.24 -13.52 0.57
CA GLU A 323 -6.57 -13.10 0.11
C GLU A 323 -6.63 -11.58 0.06
N THR A 324 -7.59 -11.04 -0.69
CA THR A 324 -7.83 -9.59 -0.66
C THR A 324 -8.31 -9.20 0.73
N ILE A 325 -7.47 -8.48 1.47
CA ILE A 325 -7.74 -8.04 2.85
C ILE A 325 -8.35 -6.65 2.94
N PHE A 326 -8.26 -5.85 1.87
CA PHE A 326 -9.06 -4.66 1.64
C PHE A 326 -9.07 -4.29 0.16
N SER A 327 -10.08 -3.52 -0.22
CA SER A 327 -10.18 -2.83 -1.51
C SER A 327 -10.49 -1.36 -1.26
N VAL A 328 -9.85 -0.46 -1.99
CA VAL A 328 -10.08 0.97 -1.87
C VAL A 328 -10.14 1.64 -3.24
N ILE A 329 -10.99 2.65 -3.37
CA ILE A 329 -11.03 3.54 -4.53
C ILE A 329 -11.08 4.97 -3.99
N PHE A 330 -10.11 5.78 -4.37
CA PHE A 330 -10.04 7.20 -4.07
C PHE A 330 -10.65 7.99 -5.22
N ASP A 331 -11.62 8.85 -4.93
CA ASP A 331 -12.08 9.92 -5.82
C ASP A 331 -11.33 11.20 -5.44
N LEU A 332 -10.38 11.60 -6.27
CA LEU A 332 -9.47 12.70 -5.94
C LEU A 332 -10.13 14.06 -6.09
N GLY A 333 -11.12 14.18 -6.97
CA GLY A 333 -11.88 15.41 -7.15
C GLY A 333 -12.80 15.70 -5.97
N ARG A 334 -13.47 14.66 -5.46
CA ARG A 334 -14.39 14.76 -4.32
C ARG A 334 -13.70 14.61 -2.96
N LEU A 335 -12.42 14.21 -2.95
CA LEU A 335 -11.67 13.85 -1.75
C LEU A 335 -12.38 12.75 -0.93
N GLU A 336 -12.84 11.71 -1.61
CA GLU A 336 -13.54 10.58 -1.03
C GLU A 336 -12.69 9.30 -1.11
N ALA A 337 -12.68 8.53 -0.02
CA ALA A 337 -12.11 7.20 0.03
C ALA A 337 -13.24 6.18 0.20
N HIS A 338 -13.46 5.34 -0.80
CA HIS A 338 -14.41 4.24 -0.75
C HIS A 338 -13.66 2.98 -0.39
N VAL A 339 -13.82 2.47 0.83
CA VAL A 339 -13.02 1.36 1.37
C VAL A 339 -13.90 0.18 1.74
N CYS A 340 -13.49 -1.01 1.29
CA CYS A 340 -14.07 -2.28 1.67
C CYS A 340 -13.03 -3.10 2.43
N LYS A 341 -13.32 -3.49 3.66
CA LYS A 341 -12.47 -4.41 4.42
C LYS A 341 -12.74 -5.86 4.02
N GLY A 342 -11.67 -6.60 3.74
CA GLY A 342 -11.76 -7.98 3.25
C GLY A 342 -12.07 -8.04 1.75
N ASN A 343 -12.50 -9.21 1.29
CA ASN A 343 -12.84 -9.44 -0.11
C ASN A 343 -13.99 -8.53 -0.57
N PRO A 344 -13.80 -7.71 -1.63
CA PRO A 344 -14.84 -6.79 -2.11
C PRO A 344 -16.10 -7.50 -2.65
N CYS A 345 -16.01 -8.77 -3.02
CA CYS A 345 -17.18 -9.57 -3.41
C CYS A 345 -18.10 -9.95 -2.23
N LYS A 346 -17.58 -9.90 -0.99
CA LYS A 346 -18.32 -10.24 0.24
C LYS A 346 -18.69 -9.01 1.06
N GLY A 347 -17.91 -7.92 0.96
CA GLY A 347 -18.07 -6.70 1.72
C GLY A 347 -18.80 -5.59 0.97
N GLY A 348 -19.18 -4.52 1.71
CA GLY A 348 -19.63 -3.24 1.16
C GLY A 348 -18.53 -2.20 1.27
N TYR A 349 -18.49 -1.26 0.33
CA TYR A 349 -17.63 -0.08 0.44
C TYR A 349 -18.27 0.95 1.36
N GLU A 350 -17.50 1.45 2.31
CA GLU A 350 -17.83 2.58 3.16
C GLU A 350 -17.10 3.82 2.63
N THR A 351 -17.78 4.99 2.64
CA THR A 351 -17.21 6.23 2.11
C THR A 351 -16.72 7.11 3.25
N PHE A 352 -15.49 7.57 3.14
CA PHE A 352 -14.85 8.54 4.02
C PHE A 352 -14.55 9.81 3.25
N HIS A 353 -14.81 10.97 3.87
CA HIS A 353 -14.57 12.28 3.26
C HIS A 353 -13.37 12.94 3.95
N LEU A 354 -12.39 13.38 3.16
CA LEU A 354 -11.28 14.18 3.63
C LEU A 354 -11.65 15.67 3.60
N GLY A 355 -11.33 16.42 4.66
CA GLY A 355 -11.57 17.87 4.70
C GLY A 355 -13.02 18.31 5.02
N LYS A 356 -13.97 17.39 5.22
CA LYS A 356 -15.31 17.76 5.78
C LYS A 356 -15.23 17.79 7.30
N LYS A 357 -15.72 18.91 7.88
CA LYS A 357 -15.92 19.07 9.32
C LYS A 357 -17.14 18.30 9.79
#